data_c397e028fa3e7b3a61d253e1f7aa2496
#
_entry.id   c397e028fa3e7b3a61d253e1f7aa2496
#
_cell.length_a   1.000
_cell.length_b   1.000
_cell.length_c   1.000
_cell.angle_alpha   90.00
_cell.angle_beta   90.00
_cell.angle_gamma   90.00
#
_symmetry.space_group_name_H-M   'P 1'
#
loop_
_entity.id
_entity.type
_entity.pdbx_description
1 polymer ?
#
loop_
_entity_poly.entity_id
_entity_poly.type
_entity_poly.pdbx_seq_one_letter_code
_entity_poly.pdbx_strand_id
1 'polypeptide(L)'
;LSQSARVLYALIQHEIEEVFTSMGFAVLDGPEVETEYNNFDALNIPPDHPARDMQDTFFVSPSVLLRTHTTPVQVRIMEKRKPPIRAIMPGRVYRNEAVSPRSLVQFHQVDGIYVDKGVTFAELKGTLVAFARRYYGSSIKYRFRASYFPFTEPSAEMDITCYLCSGKGCRVCKHSGWLEIVGSGMVH
;
A
#
# COMPACT_ATOMS: atom_id res chain seq x y z
N LEU A 1 20.47 4.28 -4.24
CA LEU A 1 19.81 5.51 -4.70
C LEU A 1 20.74 6.71 -4.58
N SER A 2 20.78 7.59 -5.60
CA SER A 2 21.48 8.86 -5.54
C SER A 2 20.92 9.75 -4.41
N GLN A 3 21.68 10.74 -3.96
CA GLN A 3 21.21 11.68 -2.94
C GLN A 3 19.93 12.40 -3.40
N SER A 4 19.85 12.82 -4.65
CA SER A 4 18.66 13.44 -5.23
C SER A 4 17.42 12.53 -5.19
N ALA A 5 17.60 11.23 -5.47
CA ALA A 5 16.48 10.28 -5.38
C ALA A 5 15.98 10.11 -3.94
N ARG A 6 16.88 10.08 -2.95
CA ARG A 6 16.49 10.01 -1.53
C ARG A 6 15.68 11.23 -1.09
N VAL A 7 16.10 12.43 -1.51
CA VAL A 7 15.37 13.67 -1.23
C VAL A 7 13.99 13.63 -1.86
N LEU A 8 13.88 13.18 -3.12
CA LEU A 8 12.60 13.08 -3.81
C LEU A 8 11.64 12.12 -3.10
N TYR A 9 12.12 10.93 -2.67
CA TYR A 9 11.30 10.00 -1.90
C TYR A 9 10.82 10.60 -0.58
N ALA A 10 11.68 11.29 0.15
CA ALA A 10 11.31 11.93 1.41
C ALA A 10 10.24 13.01 1.20
N LEU A 11 10.35 13.82 0.15
CA LEU A 11 9.35 14.84 -0.19
C LEU A 11 8.00 14.21 -0.55
N ILE A 12 7.98 13.21 -1.43
CA ILE A 12 6.75 12.49 -1.83
C ILE A 12 6.09 11.84 -0.60
N GLN A 13 6.87 11.17 0.24
CA GLN A 13 6.35 10.55 1.46
C GLN A 13 5.73 11.61 2.38
N HIS A 14 6.42 12.72 2.60
CA HIS A 14 5.94 13.82 3.43
C HIS A 14 4.63 14.42 2.91
N GLU A 15 4.51 14.67 1.61
CA GLU A 15 3.28 15.16 0.99
C GLU A 15 2.10 14.19 1.20
N ILE A 16 2.33 12.88 1.06
CA ILE A 16 1.31 11.86 1.32
C ILE A 16 0.91 11.87 2.80
N GLU A 17 1.88 11.93 3.71
CA GLU A 17 1.66 12.00 5.16
C GLU A 17 0.84 13.24 5.54
N GLU A 18 1.14 14.42 4.98
CA GLU A 18 0.37 15.66 5.22
C GLU A 18 -1.09 15.50 4.77
N VAL A 19 -1.33 14.92 3.58
CA VAL A 19 -2.71 14.69 3.12
C VAL A 19 -3.48 13.81 4.09
N PHE A 20 -2.93 12.66 4.49
CA PHE A 20 -3.62 11.74 5.40
C PHE A 20 -3.74 12.28 6.82
N THR A 21 -2.72 12.98 7.32
CA THR A 21 -2.78 13.65 8.63
C THR A 21 -3.88 14.71 8.67
N SER A 22 -4.05 15.48 7.57
CA SER A 22 -5.16 16.45 7.44
C SER A 22 -6.55 15.79 7.43
N MET A 23 -6.60 14.47 7.14
CA MET A 23 -7.80 13.64 7.20
C MET A 23 -7.96 12.89 8.54
N GLY A 24 -7.10 13.17 9.53
CA GLY A 24 -7.16 12.57 10.86
C GLY A 24 -6.45 11.21 11.01
N PHE A 25 -5.57 10.84 10.09
CA PHE A 25 -4.75 9.64 10.22
C PHE A 25 -3.47 9.94 10.98
N ALA A 26 -3.10 9.06 11.92
CA ALA A 26 -1.77 9.06 12.53
C ALA A 26 -0.75 8.42 11.58
N VAL A 27 0.49 8.88 11.62
CA VAL A 27 1.60 8.24 10.91
C VAL A 27 2.30 7.29 11.87
N LEU A 28 2.46 6.04 11.49
CA LEU A 28 3.10 5.00 12.29
C LEU A 28 4.22 4.35 11.51
N ASP A 29 5.25 3.92 12.23
CA ASP A 29 6.38 3.18 11.70
C ASP A 29 6.44 1.77 12.26
N GLY A 30 7.16 0.88 11.60
CA GLY A 30 7.41 -0.49 12.02
C GLY A 30 8.68 -1.08 11.42
N PRO A 31 9.14 -2.23 11.94
CA PRO A 31 10.40 -2.83 11.54
C PRO A 31 10.37 -3.29 10.07
N GLU A 32 11.51 -3.14 9.39
CA GLU A 32 11.71 -3.67 8.04
C GLU A 32 12.00 -5.18 8.04
N VAL A 33 12.64 -5.66 9.11
CA VAL A 33 12.84 -7.09 9.38
C VAL A 33 11.64 -7.59 10.18
N GLU A 34 10.91 -8.55 9.63
CA GLU A 34 9.62 -8.96 10.17
C GLU A 34 9.53 -10.47 10.33
N THR A 35 8.61 -10.93 11.18
CA THR A 35 8.30 -12.34 11.28
C THR A 35 7.41 -12.78 10.14
N GLU A 36 7.52 -14.05 9.73
CA GLU A 36 6.62 -14.68 8.76
C GLU A 36 5.17 -14.59 9.22
N TYR A 37 4.92 -14.74 10.52
CA TYR A 37 3.59 -14.61 11.13
C TYR A 37 2.95 -13.25 10.80
N ASN A 38 3.62 -12.14 11.10
CA ASN A 38 3.06 -10.81 10.87
C ASN A 38 2.95 -10.47 9.38
N ASN A 39 3.87 -10.99 8.56
CA ASN A 39 3.90 -10.65 7.13
C ASN A 39 2.90 -11.48 6.32
N PHE A 40 2.51 -12.67 6.80
CA PHE A 40 1.67 -13.60 6.06
C PHE A 40 0.54 -14.21 6.89
N ASP A 41 0.83 -14.92 7.98
CA ASP A 41 -0.17 -15.72 8.70
C ASP A 41 -1.30 -14.86 9.27
N ALA A 42 -0.95 -13.79 9.97
CA ALA A 42 -1.89 -12.84 10.55
C ALA A 42 -2.71 -12.07 9.49
N LEU A 43 -2.30 -12.13 8.23
CA LEU A 43 -2.98 -11.53 7.09
C LEU A 43 -3.72 -12.57 6.23
N ASN A 44 -3.97 -13.76 6.79
CA ASN A 44 -4.69 -14.84 6.11
C ASN A 44 -4.07 -15.23 4.74
N ILE A 45 -2.76 -15.06 4.58
CA ILE A 45 -2.04 -15.51 3.39
C ILE A 45 -1.64 -16.97 3.62
N PRO A 46 -2.17 -17.94 2.86
CA PRO A 46 -1.95 -19.36 3.14
C PRO A 46 -0.51 -19.80 2.83
N PRO A 47 -0.03 -20.92 3.41
CA PRO A 47 1.35 -21.39 3.24
C PRO A 47 1.76 -21.67 1.79
N ASP A 48 0.82 -22.07 0.97
CA ASP A 48 1.00 -22.37 -0.47
C ASP A 48 0.82 -21.15 -1.40
N HIS A 49 0.63 -19.96 -0.82
CA HIS A 49 0.47 -18.75 -1.60
C HIS A 49 1.80 -18.36 -2.28
N PRO A 50 1.80 -18.03 -3.59
CA PRO A 50 3.02 -17.69 -4.32
C PRO A 50 3.87 -16.57 -3.68
N ALA A 51 3.24 -15.59 -3.02
CA ALA A 51 3.94 -14.51 -2.34
C ALA A 51 4.86 -14.98 -1.20
N ARG A 52 4.72 -16.24 -0.72
CA ARG A 52 5.62 -16.83 0.28
C ARG A 52 6.83 -17.54 -0.35
N ASP A 53 6.86 -17.67 -1.67
CA ASP A 53 7.99 -18.32 -2.33
C ASP A 53 9.29 -17.53 -2.06
N MET A 54 10.37 -18.23 -1.81
CA MET A 54 11.72 -17.66 -1.68
C MET A 54 12.17 -16.91 -2.95
N GLN A 55 11.50 -17.17 -4.09
CA GLN A 55 11.72 -16.41 -5.32
C GLN A 55 11.17 -14.99 -5.25
N ASP A 56 10.13 -14.75 -4.43
CA ASP A 56 9.47 -13.46 -4.30
C ASP A 56 9.75 -12.76 -2.96
N THR A 57 10.29 -13.48 -1.96
CA THR A 57 10.53 -12.98 -0.60
C THR A 57 11.98 -13.19 -0.16
N PHE A 58 12.58 -12.18 0.46
CA PHE A 58 13.91 -12.28 1.08
C PHE A 58 13.81 -12.79 2.51
N PHE A 59 14.12 -14.04 2.73
CA PHE A 59 14.23 -14.61 4.06
C PHE A 59 15.62 -14.35 4.65
N VAL A 60 15.65 -13.89 5.91
CA VAL A 60 16.86 -13.70 6.73
C VAL A 60 17.14 -14.97 7.53
N SER A 61 16.09 -15.67 7.95
CA SER A 61 16.10 -16.98 8.60
C SER A 61 14.79 -17.73 8.28
N PRO A 62 14.62 -19.00 8.70
CA PRO A 62 13.41 -19.77 8.36
C PRO A 62 12.07 -19.12 8.69
N SER A 63 12.02 -18.20 9.67
CA SER A 63 10.78 -17.52 10.12
C SER A 63 10.88 -16.00 10.15
N VAL A 64 11.98 -15.43 9.61
CA VAL A 64 12.24 -13.98 9.60
C VAL A 64 12.60 -13.55 8.19
N LEU A 65 12.01 -12.46 7.73
CA LEU A 65 12.13 -11.96 6.37
C LEU A 65 12.24 -10.43 6.30
N LEU A 66 12.61 -9.90 5.16
CA LEU A 66 12.41 -8.49 4.84
C LEU A 66 10.94 -8.29 4.40
N ARG A 67 10.21 -7.41 5.08
CA ARG A 67 8.76 -7.21 4.82
C ARG A 67 8.48 -6.94 3.34
N THR A 68 7.49 -7.63 2.80
CA THR A 68 7.07 -7.50 1.39
C THR A 68 6.02 -6.41 1.16
N HIS A 69 5.46 -5.89 2.25
CA HIS A 69 4.51 -4.79 2.33
C HIS A 69 4.55 -4.16 3.74
N THR A 70 3.92 -3.01 3.93
CA THR A 70 3.89 -2.35 5.25
C THR A 70 2.72 -2.79 6.13
N THR A 71 1.85 -3.67 5.64
CA THR A 71 0.68 -4.21 6.35
C THR A 71 0.99 -4.91 7.68
N PRO A 72 2.18 -5.54 7.93
CA PRO A 72 2.53 -6.04 9.25
C PRO A 72 2.41 -5.02 10.39
N VAL A 73 2.56 -3.74 10.08
CA VAL A 73 2.39 -2.67 11.08
C VAL A 73 0.92 -2.57 11.51
N GLN A 74 -0.05 -2.88 10.62
CA GLN A 74 -1.46 -2.97 10.98
C GLN A 74 -1.69 -4.08 12.02
N VAL A 75 -1.11 -5.26 11.82
CA VAL A 75 -1.18 -6.37 12.79
C VAL A 75 -0.66 -5.91 14.16
N ARG A 76 0.53 -5.31 14.17
CA ARG A 76 1.18 -4.84 15.39
C ARG A 76 0.39 -3.77 16.14
N ILE A 77 -0.31 -2.87 15.44
CA ILE A 77 -1.13 -1.85 16.10
C ILE A 77 -2.43 -2.44 16.63
N MET A 78 -3.08 -3.35 15.87
CA MET A 78 -4.31 -3.99 16.30
C MET A 78 -4.12 -4.90 17.52
N GLU A 79 -2.95 -5.52 17.67
CA GLU A 79 -2.59 -6.29 18.87
C GLU A 79 -2.40 -5.39 20.11
N LYS A 80 -1.99 -4.14 19.93
CA LYS A 80 -1.62 -3.22 21.03
C LYS A 80 -2.69 -2.19 21.38
N ARG A 81 -3.58 -1.85 20.45
CA ARG A 81 -4.57 -0.78 20.61
C ARG A 81 -5.97 -1.28 20.30
N LYS A 82 -6.93 -0.78 21.09
CA LYS A 82 -8.36 -0.96 20.79
C LYS A 82 -8.83 0.13 19.82
N PRO A 83 -9.87 -0.16 19.00
CA PRO A 83 -10.52 0.87 18.19
C PRO A 83 -11.02 2.05 19.03
N PRO A 84 -11.08 3.27 18.46
CA PRO A 84 -10.84 3.55 17.05
C PRO A 84 -9.35 3.57 16.69
N ILE A 85 -9.01 3.03 15.50
CA ILE A 85 -7.66 3.07 14.93
C ILE A 85 -7.77 3.74 13.56
N ARG A 86 -6.99 4.79 13.34
CA ARG A 86 -6.92 5.48 12.06
C ARG A 86 -5.46 5.86 11.81
N ALA A 87 -4.79 5.14 10.94
CA ALA A 87 -3.36 5.27 10.75
C ALA A 87 -2.92 4.95 9.32
N ILE A 88 -1.80 5.56 8.91
CA ILE A 88 -1.02 5.17 7.74
C ILE A 88 0.36 4.69 8.17
N MET A 89 0.93 3.80 7.37
CA MET A 89 2.23 3.17 7.61
C MET A 89 3.10 3.30 6.36
N PRO A 90 3.79 4.43 6.18
CA PRO A 90 4.78 4.58 5.12
C PRO A 90 6.04 3.78 5.45
N GLY A 91 6.70 3.25 4.42
CA GLY A 91 7.98 2.59 4.65
C GLY A 91 8.54 1.82 3.46
N ARG A 92 9.78 1.38 3.60
CA ARG A 92 10.46 0.54 2.63
C ARG A 92 9.95 -0.89 2.70
N VAL A 93 9.83 -1.50 1.53
CA VAL A 93 9.43 -2.89 1.35
C VAL A 93 10.33 -3.56 0.32
N TYR A 94 10.38 -4.88 0.34
CA TYR A 94 11.35 -5.67 -0.40
C TYR A 94 10.66 -6.84 -1.10
N ARG A 95 10.91 -6.99 -2.40
CA ARG A 95 10.44 -8.15 -3.19
C ARG A 95 11.54 -8.63 -4.09
N ASN A 96 11.74 -9.94 -4.14
CA ASN A 96 12.74 -10.57 -4.97
C ASN A 96 12.22 -10.77 -6.40
N GLU A 97 11.84 -9.66 -7.04
CA GLU A 97 11.32 -9.65 -8.40
C GLU A 97 12.39 -9.20 -9.40
N ALA A 98 12.23 -9.60 -10.65
CA ALA A 98 13.08 -9.09 -11.73
C ALA A 98 12.91 -7.57 -11.87
N VAL A 99 14.03 -6.85 -11.85
CA VAL A 99 14.04 -5.39 -11.97
C VAL A 99 13.49 -4.96 -13.34
N SER A 100 12.53 -4.05 -13.31
CA SER A 100 11.91 -3.45 -14.50
C SER A 100 11.67 -1.96 -14.27
N PRO A 101 11.22 -1.19 -15.28
CA PRO A 101 10.83 0.20 -15.08
C PRO A 101 9.71 0.40 -14.04
N ARG A 102 9.05 -0.67 -13.61
CA ARG A 102 7.92 -0.65 -12.67
C ARG A 102 8.14 -1.51 -11.42
N SER A 103 9.16 -2.36 -11.40
CA SER A 103 9.46 -3.29 -10.31
C SER A 103 10.89 -3.09 -9.86
N LEU A 104 11.06 -2.70 -8.62
CA LEU A 104 12.34 -2.59 -7.93
C LEU A 104 12.38 -3.61 -6.81
N VAL A 105 13.55 -4.18 -6.54
CA VAL A 105 13.80 -5.07 -5.40
C VAL A 105 13.47 -4.40 -4.06
N GLN A 106 13.75 -3.10 -3.97
CA GLN A 106 13.39 -2.24 -2.84
C GLN A 106 12.55 -1.07 -3.34
N PHE A 107 11.40 -0.83 -2.76
CA PHE A 107 10.55 0.31 -3.08
C PHE A 107 9.85 0.83 -1.80
N HIS A 108 9.08 1.90 -1.92
CA HIS A 108 8.33 2.48 -0.83
C HIS A 108 6.83 2.20 -1.02
N GLN A 109 6.17 1.91 0.07
CA GLN A 109 4.73 1.72 0.12
C GLN A 109 4.14 2.54 1.27
N VAL A 110 2.93 3.01 1.10
CA VAL A 110 2.12 3.59 2.18
C VAL A 110 0.88 2.73 2.30
N ASP A 111 0.76 2.04 3.40
CA ASP A 111 -0.45 1.31 3.75
C ASP A 111 -1.30 2.12 4.73
N GLY A 112 -2.56 1.74 4.93
CA GLY A 112 -3.43 2.45 5.84
C GLY A 112 -4.52 1.56 6.41
N ILE A 113 -4.94 1.86 7.63
CA ILE A 113 -6.04 1.18 8.30
C ILE A 113 -6.97 2.19 8.98
N TYR A 114 -8.27 1.93 8.89
CA TYR A 114 -9.29 2.63 9.65
C TYR A 114 -10.26 1.63 10.26
N VAL A 115 -10.28 1.55 11.58
CA VAL A 115 -11.15 0.67 12.36
C VAL A 115 -11.98 1.52 13.31
N ASP A 116 -13.28 1.55 13.10
CA ASP A 116 -14.23 2.24 13.97
C ASP A 116 -15.64 1.65 13.78
N LYS A 117 -16.59 2.07 14.63
CA LYS A 117 -18.01 1.69 14.49
C LYS A 117 -18.61 2.33 13.24
N GLY A 118 -19.32 1.51 12.46
CA GLY A 118 -20.07 1.98 11.30
C GLY A 118 -19.25 2.32 10.07
N VAL A 119 -17.94 2.03 10.05
CA VAL A 119 -17.10 2.22 8.85
C VAL A 119 -17.60 1.32 7.72
N THR A 120 -17.73 1.89 6.54
CA THR A 120 -18.30 1.22 5.37
C THR A 120 -17.33 1.20 4.19
N PHE A 121 -17.59 0.30 3.24
CA PHE A 121 -16.84 0.27 1.97
C PHE A 121 -17.01 1.57 1.16
N ALA A 122 -18.13 2.27 1.33
CA ALA A 122 -18.34 3.58 0.71
C ALA A 122 -17.40 4.65 1.31
N GLU A 123 -17.17 4.63 2.63
CA GLU A 123 -16.20 5.53 3.29
C GLU A 123 -14.77 5.22 2.91
N LEU A 124 -14.40 3.93 2.76
CA LEU A 124 -13.11 3.54 2.22
C LEU A 124 -12.88 4.18 0.85
N LYS A 125 -13.82 3.99 -0.09
CA LYS A 125 -13.75 4.62 -1.42
C LYS A 125 -13.70 6.14 -1.34
N GLY A 126 -14.51 6.76 -0.49
CA GLY A 126 -14.53 8.21 -0.27
C GLY A 126 -13.19 8.74 0.21
N THR A 127 -12.56 8.05 1.14
CA THR A 127 -11.22 8.38 1.67
C THR A 127 -10.16 8.33 0.58
N LEU A 128 -10.14 7.27 -0.23
CA LEU A 128 -9.19 7.12 -1.33
C LEU A 128 -9.41 8.17 -2.43
N VAL A 129 -10.65 8.50 -2.75
CA VAL A 129 -10.97 9.59 -3.70
C VAL A 129 -10.53 10.95 -3.15
N ALA A 130 -10.76 11.21 -1.86
CA ALA A 130 -10.32 12.44 -1.22
C ALA A 130 -8.79 12.59 -1.25
N PHE A 131 -8.06 11.50 -0.97
CA PHE A 131 -6.61 11.43 -1.13
C PHE A 131 -6.20 11.72 -2.57
N ALA A 132 -6.74 10.98 -3.54
CA ALA A 132 -6.35 11.13 -4.95
C ALA A 132 -6.57 12.56 -5.47
N ARG A 133 -7.69 13.20 -5.11
CA ARG A 133 -7.98 14.58 -5.50
C ARG A 133 -7.06 15.62 -4.85
N ARG A 134 -6.68 15.39 -3.59
CA ARG A 134 -5.75 16.30 -2.89
C ARG A 134 -4.33 16.17 -3.40
N TYR A 135 -3.89 14.93 -3.68
CA TYR A 135 -2.52 14.66 -4.07
C TYR A 135 -2.27 14.85 -5.58
N TYR A 136 -3.16 14.36 -6.44
CA TYR A 136 -3.00 14.44 -7.90
C TYR A 136 -3.78 15.61 -8.55
N GLY A 137 -4.56 16.35 -7.76
CA GLY A 137 -5.37 17.45 -8.23
C GLY A 137 -6.86 17.10 -8.40
N SER A 138 -7.73 18.10 -8.25
CA SER A 138 -9.19 17.93 -8.20
C SER A 138 -9.80 17.37 -9.49
N SER A 139 -9.15 17.57 -10.64
CA SER A 139 -9.59 17.11 -11.95
C SER A 139 -9.19 15.67 -12.29
N ILE A 140 -8.44 14.98 -11.42
CA ILE A 140 -7.99 13.60 -11.66
C ILE A 140 -9.22 12.68 -11.87
N LYS A 141 -9.18 11.91 -12.93
CA LYS A 141 -10.18 10.86 -13.16
C LYS A 141 -9.73 9.57 -12.48
N TYR A 142 -10.65 8.87 -11.89
CA TYR A 142 -10.41 7.61 -11.20
C TYR A 142 -11.46 6.57 -11.52
N ARG A 143 -11.14 5.33 -11.26
CA ARG A 143 -12.09 4.21 -11.29
C ARG A 143 -11.73 3.18 -10.25
N PHE A 144 -12.72 2.42 -9.78
CA PHE A 144 -12.51 1.25 -8.94
C PHE A 144 -12.78 0.00 -9.76
N ARG A 145 -11.95 -1.01 -9.56
CA ARG A 145 -12.12 -2.35 -10.11
C ARG A 145 -12.25 -3.33 -8.95
N ALA A 146 -13.15 -4.32 -9.06
CA ALA A 146 -13.20 -5.41 -8.12
C ALA A 146 -11.85 -6.15 -8.11
N SER A 147 -11.39 -6.56 -6.94
CA SER A 147 -10.15 -7.30 -6.74
C SER A 147 -10.31 -8.30 -5.61
N TYR A 148 -9.27 -9.06 -5.35
CA TYR A 148 -9.21 -10.02 -4.25
C TYR A 148 -7.89 -9.88 -3.49
N PHE A 149 -7.98 -9.82 -2.15
CA PHE A 149 -6.84 -9.92 -1.26
C PHE A 149 -7.19 -10.88 -0.11
N PRO A 150 -6.25 -11.73 0.36
CA PRO A 150 -6.54 -12.77 1.36
C PRO A 150 -7.11 -12.26 2.67
N PHE A 151 -6.87 -10.99 3.01
CA PHE A 151 -7.24 -10.37 4.28
C PHE A 151 -8.37 -9.33 4.17
N THR A 152 -9.02 -9.19 3.01
CA THR A 152 -10.11 -8.22 2.82
C THR A 152 -11.28 -8.77 1.98
N GLU A 153 -12.51 -8.40 2.37
CA GLU A 153 -13.76 -8.70 1.66
C GLU A 153 -14.82 -7.64 2.00
N PRO A 154 -15.39 -6.89 1.05
CA PRO A 154 -15.05 -6.80 -0.36
C PRO A 154 -13.72 -6.07 -0.59
N SER A 155 -13.09 -6.35 -1.74
CA SER A 155 -11.82 -5.75 -2.15
C SER A 155 -11.95 -4.99 -3.46
N ALA A 156 -11.14 -3.95 -3.62
CA ALA A 156 -11.08 -3.17 -4.85
C ALA A 156 -9.67 -2.58 -5.07
N GLU A 157 -9.32 -2.42 -6.31
CA GLU A 157 -8.18 -1.62 -6.76
C GLU A 157 -8.67 -0.28 -7.28
N MET A 158 -7.92 0.78 -7.00
CA MET A 158 -8.18 2.11 -7.53
C MET A 158 -7.13 2.48 -8.57
N ASP A 159 -7.61 2.81 -9.76
CA ASP A 159 -6.80 3.38 -10.84
C ASP A 159 -7.09 4.87 -10.98
N ILE A 160 -6.06 5.63 -11.35
CA ILE A 160 -6.18 7.02 -11.81
C ILE A 160 -5.79 7.14 -13.28
N THR A 161 -6.29 8.17 -13.95
CA THR A 161 -5.80 8.49 -15.31
C THR A 161 -4.30 8.73 -15.27
N CYS A 162 -3.57 8.09 -16.16
CA CYS A 162 -2.12 8.27 -16.26
C CYS A 162 -1.77 9.74 -16.53
N TYR A 163 -1.21 10.41 -15.55
CA TYR A 163 -0.85 11.84 -15.64
C TYR A 163 0.31 12.09 -16.60
N LEU A 164 1.19 11.10 -16.83
CA LEU A 164 2.33 11.23 -17.74
C LEU A 164 1.89 11.35 -19.21
N CYS A 165 0.80 10.69 -19.60
CA CYS A 165 0.31 10.72 -20.97
C CYS A 165 -1.11 11.27 -21.07
N SER A 166 -1.65 11.82 -19.99
CA SER A 166 -3.02 12.35 -19.93
C SER A 166 -4.08 11.35 -20.44
N GLY A 167 -3.88 10.08 -20.11
CA GLY A 167 -4.79 8.99 -20.49
C GLY A 167 -4.64 8.47 -21.94
N LYS A 168 -3.72 9.00 -22.74
CA LYS A 168 -3.52 8.58 -24.14
C LYS A 168 -2.86 7.20 -24.30
N GLY A 169 -2.23 6.71 -23.25
CA GLY A 169 -1.44 5.48 -23.27
C GLY A 169 0.05 5.75 -23.49
N CYS A 170 0.89 5.18 -22.62
CA CYS A 170 2.36 5.26 -22.73
C CYS A 170 2.98 3.96 -22.17
N ARG A 171 4.29 3.83 -22.27
CA ARG A 171 5.03 2.69 -21.73
C ARG A 171 4.78 2.47 -20.24
N VAL A 172 4.68 3.55 -19.44
CA VAL A 172 4.48 3.46 -17.99
C VAL A 172 3.12 2.90 -17.65
N CYS A 173 2.05 3.30 -18.32
CA CYS A 173 0.71 2.75 -18.11
C CYS A 173 0.43 1.51 -18.98
N LYS A 174 1.43 0.91 -19.63
CA LYS A 174 1.30 -0.22 -20.57
C LYS A 174 0.22 0.06 -21.65
N HIS A 175 0.19 1.28 -22.15
CA HIS A 175 -0.77 1.79 -23.15
C HIS A 175 -2.25 1.76 -22.73
N SER A 176 -2.55 1.47 -21.45
CA SER A 176 -3.93 1.45 -20.94
C SER A 176 -4.54 2.83 -20.71
N GLY A 177 -3.70 3.86 -20.52
CA GLY A 177 -4.14 5.19 -20.08
C GLY A 177 -4.43 5.30 -18.58
N TRP A 178 -4.30 4.20 -17.81
CA TRP A 178 -4.60 4.12 -16.39
C TRP A 178 -3.40 3.63 -15.58
N LEU A 179 -3.28 4.13 -14.35
CA LEU A 179 -2.29 3.70 -13.36
C LEU A 179 -3.02 3.22 -12.11
N GLU A 180 -2.79 1.99 -11.73
CA GLU A 180 -3.17 1.49 -10.42
C GLU A 180 -2.33 2.16 -9.35
N ILE A 181 -2.98 2.71 -8.32
CA ILE A 181 -2.31 3.43 -7.23
C ILE A 181 -2.50 2.75 -5.88
N VAL A 182 -3.56 1.96 -5.69
CA VAL A 182 -3.83 1.30 -4.41
C VAL A 182 -4.75 0.09 -4.57
N GLY A 183 -4.41 -0.99 -3.86
CA GLY A 183 -5.33 -2.06 -3.50
C GLY A 183 -5.97 -1.76 -2.15
N SER A 184 -7.24 -2.07 -1.99
CA SER A 184 -8.00 -1.73 -0.79
C SER A 184 -9.12 -2.72 -0.52
N GLY A 185 -9.64 -2.76 0.72
CA GLY A 185 -10.79 -3.59 1.08
C GLY A 185 -11.19 -3.43 2.53
N MET A 186 -12.31 -4.05 2.87
CA MET A 186 -12.75 -4.18 4.25
C MET A 186 -11.98 -5.35 4.88
N VAL A 187 -11.32 -5.10 6.00
CA VAL A 187 -10.56 -6.14 6.71
C VAL A 187 -11.53 -7.12 7.37
N HIS A 188 -11.21 -8.44 7.30
CA HIS A 188 -11.97 -9.51 7.93
C HIS A 188 -12.03 -9.40 9.45
#